data_f471b46e1d9526955c01568ff86c0376
#
_entry.id   f471b46e1d9526955c01568ff86c0376
#
_cell.length_a   1.000
_cell.length_b   1.000
_cell.length_c   1.000
_cell.angle_alpha   90.00
_cell.angle_beta   90.00
_cell.angle_gamma   90.00
#
_symmetry.space_group_name_H-M   'P 1'
#
loop_
_entity.id
_entity.type
_entity.pdbx_description
1 polymer ?
#
loop_
_entity_poly.entity_id
_entity_poly.type
_entity_poly.pdbx_seq_one_letter_code
_entity_poly.pdbx_strand_id
1 'polypeptide(L)'
;TERKDAILSLREEVRGPVAFLLSRLKEDLGENLSSLSVVGSALTRDFHPKHSDINTVLVVGRRSHELLKRLASRGREMGRRRLRAPLVMTAEYIERSADVFGVEFLDFQLNHLVVHGSDPFADLRFEKEDVRLQCERELKAALITLRQGYIRALGKPRIVAGLLTACAVELAVLLRAMLWLNDVDRPREALPTLEAAAGKLGFDAEAVRRMMTLKLEHAQPQADEIETLFEGIYQVVDHLSRTVDAFGKVGDA
;
A
#
# COMPACT_ATOMS: atom_id res chain seq x y z
N THR A 1 12.67 -26.84 3.95
CA THR A 1 13.46 -26.31 5.09
C THR A 1 13.56 -24.78 4.99
N GLU A 2 13.86 -24.21 3.82
CA GLU A 2 14.12 -22.77 3.62
C GLU A 2 12.95 -21.82 3.93
N ARG A 3 11.72 -22.29 4.02
CA ARG A 3 10.52 -21.42 4.18
C ARG A 3 9.88 -21.43 5.57
N LYS A 4 10.24 -22.37 6.43
CA LYS A 4 9.99 -22.21 7.87
C LYS A 4 10.80 -21.02 8.42
N ASP A 5 11.99 -20.81 7.86
CA ASP A 5 12.86 -19.69 8.24
C ASP A 5 12.28 -18.33 7.82
N ALA A 6 11.54 -18.23 6.69
CA ALA A 6 10.88 -17.00 6.28
C ALA A 6 9.81 -16.51 7.30
N ILE A 7 8.98 -17.42 7.83
CA ILE A 7 8.02 -17.06 8.89
C ILE A 7 8.76 -16.64 10.17
N LEU A 8 9.87 -17.31 10.49
CA LEU A 8 10.68 -16.98 11.67
C LEU A 8 11.38 -15.62 11.56
N SER A 9 11.65 -15.13 10.34
CA SER A 9 12.20 -13.79 10.11
C SER A 9 11.19 -12.65 10.31
N LEU A 10 9.87 -12.97 10.30
CA LEU A 10 8.83 -11.99 10.62
C LEU A 10 8.93 -11.57 12.09
N ARG A 11 8.43 -10.37 12.40
CA ARG A 11 8.26 -9.93 13.80
C ARG A 11 7.31 -10.87 14.55
N GLU A 12 7.47 -10.95 15.87
CA GLU A 12 6.76 -11.91 16.72
C GLU A 12 5.23 -11.84 16.55
N GLU A 13 4.67 -10.63 16.51
CA GLU A 13 3.24 -10.38 16.44
C GLU A 13 2.62 -10.81 15.09
N VAL A 14 3.43 -10.93 14.04
CA VAL A 14 3.01 -11.31 12.68
C VAL A 14 3.16 -12.81 12.45
N ARG A 15 4.11 -13.47 13.11
CA ARG A 15 4.43 -14.92 12.92
C ARG A 15 3.23 -15.81 13.14
N GLY A 16 2.59 -15.70 14.30
CA GLY A 16 1.45 -16.54 14.66
C GLY A 16 0.27 -16.40 13.70
N PRO A 17 -0.21 -15.20 13.43
CA PRO A 17 -1.24 -14.95 12.42
C PRO A 17 -0.91 -15.52 11.04
N VAL A 18 0.31 -15.30 10.52
CA VAL A 18 0.72 -15.77 9.19
C VAL A 18 0.84 -17.30 9.15
N ALA A 19 1.41 -17.91 10.18
CA ALA A 19 1.48 -19.37 10.29
C ALA A 19 0.08 -20.01 10.33
N PHE A 20 -0.85 -19.40 11.08
CA PHE A 20 -2.26 -19.78 11.09
C PHE A 20 -2.88 -19.71 9.69
N LEU A 21 -2.74 -18.56 9.01
CA LEU A 21 -3.29 -18.37 7.66
C LEU A 21 -2.74 -19.43 6.70
N LEU A 22 -1.43 -19.63 6.68
CA LEU A 22 -0.78 -20.61 5.81
C LEU A 22 -1.29 -22.05 6.06
N SER A 23 -1.46 -22.44 7.34
CA SER A 23 -2.02 -23.76 7.68
C SER A 23 -3.42 -23.93 7.11
N ARG A 24 -4.31 -22.94 7.28
CA ARG A 24 -5.68 -22.98 6.77
C ARG A 24 -5.74 -23.00 5.25
N LEU A 25 -4.89 -22.21 4.60
CA LEU A 25 -4.82 -22.20 3.14
C LEU A 25 -4.35 -23.53 2.58
N LYS A 26 -3.38 -24.21 3.21
CA LYS A 26 -2.94 -25.55 2.81
C LYS A 26 -4.06 -26.59 2.95
N GLU A 27 -4.83 -26.54 4.03
CA GLU A 27 -5.99 -27.41 4.26
C GLU A 27 -7.10 -27.17 3.22
N ASP A 28 -7.43 -25.89 2.96
CA ASP A 28 -8.57 -25.52 2.13
C ASP A 28 -8.28 -25.58 0.62
N LEU A 29 -7.03 -25.39 0.20
CA LEU A 29 -6.65 -25.22 -1.21
C LEU A 29 -5.76 -26.36 -1.76
N GLY A 30 -5.02 -27.05 -0.90
CA GLY A 30 -4.12 -28.14 -1.32
C GLY A 30 -3.17 -27.69 -2.44
N GLU A 31 -3.17 -28.38 -3.57
CA GLU A 31 -2.33 -28.10 -4.74
C GLU A 31 -2.70 -26.78 -5.46
N ASN A 32 -3.90 -26.25 -5.22
CA ASN A 32 -4.30 -24.97 -5.79
C ASN A 32 -3.61 -23.76 -5.12
N LEU A 33 -2.93 -23.95 -4.00
CA LEU A 33 -2.11 -22.94 -3.33
C LEU A 33 -0.74 -22.82 -4.00
N SER A 34 -0.53 -21.81 -4.82
CA SER A 34 0.74 -21.59 -5.53
C SER A 34 1.75 -20.80 -4.69
N SER A 35 1.32 -19.69 -4.08
CA SER A 35 2.20 -18.84 -3.28
C SER A 35 1.41 -18.05 -2.23
N LEU A 36 2.07 -17.73 -1.12
CA LEU A 36 1.60 -16.79 -0.11
C LEU A 36 2.74 -15.85 0.26
N SER A 37 2.49 -14.54 0.13
CA SER A 37 3.42 -13.49 0.52
C SER A 37 2.78 -12.55 1.54
N VAL A 38 3.55 -12.14 2.55
CA VAL A 38 3.22 -10.99 3.42
C VAL A 38 3.67 -9.74 2.70
N VAL A 39 2.88 -8.66 2.74
CA VAL A 39 3.18 -7.40 2.06
C VAL A 39 2.96 -6.18 2.96
N GLY A 40 3.62 -5.07 2.62
CA GLY A 40 3.41 -3.76 3.22
C GLY A 40 3.96 -3.60 4.64
N SER A 41 3.28 -2.81 5.47
CA SER A 41 3.79 -2.32 6.76
C SER A 41 4.15 -3.42 7.77
N ALA A 42 3.58 -4.63 7.64
CA ALA A 42 3.97 -5.76 8.49
C ALA A 42 5.47 -6.11 8.42
N LEU A 43 6.15 -5.65 7.36
CA LEU A 43 7.58 -5.87 7.09
C LEU A 43 8.45 -4.64 7.38
N THR A 44 7.87 -3.53 7.82
CA THR A 44 8.56 -2.26 8.08
C THR A 44 8.41 -1.81 9.52
N ARG A 45 9.09 -0.73 9.90
CA ARG A 45 8.97 -0.13 11.23
C ARG A 45 7.63 0.61 11.43
N ASP A 46 6.88 0.85 10.37
CA ASP A 46 5.57 1.51 10.42
C ASP A 46 4.46 0.60 10.99
N PHE A 47 4.75 -0.68 11.22
CA PHE A 47 3.77 -1.62 11.78
C PHE A 47 3.53 -1.38 13.27
N HIS A 48 2.28 -1.19 13.65
CA HIS A 48 1.88 -1.12 15.04
C HIS A 48 1.08 -2.36 15.46
N PRO A 49 1.55 -3.14 16.50
CA PRO A 49 0.96 -4.44 16.83
C PRO A 49 -0.54 -4.42 17.17
N LYS A 50 -1.04 -3.31 17.73
CA LYS A 50 -2.45 -3.17 18.15
C LYS A 50 -3.37 -2.58 17.07
N HIS A 51 -2.82 -1.95 16.03
CA HIS A 51 -3.61 -1.12 15.11
C HIS A 51 -3.40 -1.43 13.63
N SER A 52 -2.22 -1.96 13.26
CA SER A 52 -1.96 -2.33 11.87
C SER A 52 -2.56 -3.68 11.53
N ASP A 53 -3.11 -3.79 10.34
CA ASP A 53 -3.52 -5.06 9.76
C ASP A 53 -2.34 -5.74 9.05
N ILE A 54 -2.40 -7.07 8.96
CA ILE A 54 -1.45 -7.87 8.21
C ILE A 54 -2.04 -8.12 6.82
N ASN A 55 -1.40 -7.57 5.80
CA ASN A 55 -1.78 -7.75 4.41
C ASN A 55 -1.01 -8.91 3.78
N THR A 56 -1.69 -9.68 2.96
CA THR A 56 -1.09 -10.81 2.24
C THR A 56 -1.56 -10.88 0.80
N VAL A 57 -0.71 -11.39 -0.07
CA VAL A 57 -1.06 -11.77 -1.45
C VAL A 57 -1.08 -13.28 -1.52
N LEU A 58 -2.21 -13.82 -1.94
CA LEU A 58 -2.46 -15.24 -2.16
C LEU A 58 -2.47 -15.52 -3.66
N VAL A 59 -1.50 -16.27 -4.14
CA VAL A 59 -1.48 -16.74 -5.52
C VAL A 59 -2.01 -18.16 -5.58
N VAL A 60 -2.98 -18.37 -6.46
CA VAL A 60 -3.63 -19.66 -6.69
C VAL A 60 -3.49 -20.09 -8.14
N GLY A 61 -3.46 -21.39 -8.39
CA GLY A 61 -3.44 -21.91 -9.76
C GLY A 61 -4.73 -21.58 -10.52
N ARG A 62 -5.87 -21.63 -9.84
CA ARG A 62 -7.18 -21.35 -10.44
C ARG A 62 -8.09 -20.62 -9.45
N ARG A 63 -8.65 -19.50 -9.89
CA ARG A 63 -9.71 -18.78 -9.16
C ARG A 63 -11.07 -19.43 -9.39
N SER A 64 -11.88 -19.49 -8.33
CA SER A 64 -13.27 -19.92 -8.41
C SER A 64 -14.11 -19.22 -7.35
N HIS A 65 -15.42 -19.13 -7.57
CA HIS A 65 -16.34 -18.60 -6.56
C HIS A 65 -16.34 -19.45 -5.28
N GLU A 66 -16.18 -20.77 -5.42
CA GLU A 66 -16.09 -21.69 -4.30
C GLU A 66 -14.87 -21.42 -3.41
N LEU A 67 -13.72 -21.09 -4.02
CA LEU A 67 -12.54 -20.64 -3.27
C LEU A 67 -12.85 -19.40 -2.45
N LEU A 68 -13.52 -18.39 -3.03
CA LEU A 68 -13.89 -17.17 -2.31
C LEU A 68 -14.86 -17.46 -1.15
N LYS A 69 -15.80 -18.39 -1.30
CA LYS A 69 -16.68 -18.82 -0.21
C LYS A 69 -15.90 -19.44 0.94
N ARG A 70 -14.93 -20.31 0.63
CA ARG A 70 -14.06 -20.93 1.66
C ARG A 70 -13.26 -19.88 2.41
N LEU A 71 -12.64 -18.93 1.71
CA LEU A 71 -11.93 -17.82 2.35
C LEU A 71 -12.88 -16.96 3.21
N ALA A 72 -14.08 -16.66 2.70
CA ALA A 72 -15.08 -15.87 3.43
C ALA A 72 -15.50 -16.55 4.74
N SER A 73 -15.63 -17.90 4.77
CA SER A 73 -15.95 -18.64 5.99
C SER A 73 -14.89 -18.48 7.09
N ARG A 74 -13.63 -18.18 6.71
CA ARG A 74 -12.51 -17.92 7.63
C ARG A 74 -12.41 -16.44 8.04
N GLY A 75 -13.20 -15.54 7.44
CA GLY A 75 -13.08 -14.09 7.61
C GLY A 75 -13.11 -13.62 9.06
N ARG A 76 -14.03 -14.17 9.89
CA ARG A 76 -14.11 -13.84 11.33
C ARG A 76 -12.83 -14.25 12.08
N GLU A 77 -12.27 -15.40 11.75
CA GLU A 77 -11.08 -15.94 12.40
C GLU A 77 -9.82 -15.18 11.98
N MET A 78 -9.73 -14.79 10.72
CA MET A 78 -8.70 -13.89 10.20
C MET A 78 -8.77 -12.52 10.88
N GLY A 79 -9.94 -11.90 10.93
CA GLY A 79 -10.14 -10.58 11.54
C GLY A 79 -9.73 -10.51 13.03
N ARG A 80 -10.00 -11.58 13.81
CA ARG A 80 -9.54 -11.67 15.21
C ARG A 80 -8.01 -11.67 15.35
N ARG A 81 -7.29 -12.04 14.28
CA ARG A 81 -5.82 -12.07 14.19
C ARG A 81 -5.24 -10.89 13.41
N ARG A 82 -6.08 -9.90 13.09
CA ARG A 82 -5.71 -8.72 12.28
C ARG A 82 -5.17 -9.07 10.88
N LEU A 83 -5.51 -10.23 10.39
CA LEU A 83 -5.30 -10.58 8.99
C LEU A 83 -6.42 -9.97 8.16
N ARG A 84 -6.07 -9.10 7.21
CA ARG A 84 -7.02 -8.68 6.17
C ARG A 84 -7.34 -9.84 5.23
N ALA A 85 -8.46 -9.75 4.54
CA ALA A 85 -8.74 -10.64 3.43
C ALA A 85 -7.57 -10.58 2.44
N PRO A 86 -6.96 -11.74 2.09
CA PRO A 86 -5.82 -11.75 1.17
C PRO A 86 -6.22 -11.24 -0.21
N LEU A 87 -5.30 -10.56 -0.89
CA LEU A 87 -5.44 -10.27 -2.31
C LEU A 87 -5.27 -11.60 -3.07
N VAL A 88 -6.35 -12.07 -3.68
CA VAL A 88 -6.35 -13.37 -4.39
C VAL A 88 -6.09 -13.16 -5.87
N MET A 89 -4.98 -13.70 -6.36
CA MET A 89 -4.51 -13.54 -7.74
C MET A 89 -4.11 -14.89 -8.34
N THR A 90 -3.94 -14.95 -9.65
CA THR A 90 -3.19 -16.00 -10.35
C THR A 90 -1.89 -15.42 -10.88
N ALA A 91 -0.89 -16.24 -11.17
CA ALA A 91 0.36 -15.77 -11.78
C ALA A 91 0.08 -15.02 -13.09
N GLU A 92 -0.75 -15.58 -13.96
CA GLU A 92 -1.18 -14.95 -15.22
C GLU A 92 -1.83 -13.58 -14.98
N TYR A 93 -2.68 -13.44 -13.93
CA TYR A 93 -3.31 -12.16 -13.62
C TYR A 93 -2.26 -11.10 -13.22
N ILE A 94 -1.26 -11.49 -12.40
CA ILE A 94 -0.18 -10.58 -11.97
C ILE A 94 0.60 -10.10 -13.20
N GLU A 95 1.05 -11.03 -14.06
CA GLU A 95 1.83 -10.71 -15.26
C GLU A 95 1.06 -9.77 -16.21
N ARG A 96 -0.21 -10.06 -16.47
CA ARG A 96 -1.05 -9.28 -17.40
C ARG A 96 -1.53 -7.96 -16.85
N SER A 97 -1.33 -7.70 -15.58
CA SER A 97 -1.81 -6.48 -14.91
C SER A 97 -0.67 -5.56 -14.47
N ALA A 98 0.56 -5.86 -14.85
CA ALA A 98 1.72 -5.06 -14.47
C ALA A 98 1.68 -3.63 -15.06
N ASP A 99 1.05 -3.47 -16.21
CA ASP A 99 0.78 -2.19 -16.88
C ASP A 99 -0.27 -1.33 -16.16
N VAL A 100 -1.23 -1.97 -15.46
CA VAL A 100 -2.35 -1.29 -14.79
C VAL A 100 -2.10 -1.08 -13.29
N PHE A 101 -1.44 -2.04 -12.63
CA PHE A 101 -1.14 -2.03 -11.18
C PHE A 101 0.36 -1.88 -10.89
N GLY A 102 1.07 -1.15 -11.76
CA GLY A 102 2.52 -0.94 -11.63
C GLY A 102 2.91 -0.31 -10.31
N VAL A 103 2.15 0.64 -9.79
CA VAL A 103 2.40 1.32 -8.51
C VAL A 103 2.34 0.32 -7.34
N GLU A 104 1.29 -0.50 -7.27
CA GLU A 104 1.12 -1.50 -6.20
C GLU A 104 2.16 -2.62 -6.31
N PHE A 105 2.43 -3.11 -7.51
CA PHE A 105 3.39 -4.20 -7.70
C PHE A 105 4.83 -3.76 -7.48
N LEU A 106 5.18 -2.51 -7.80
CA LEU A 106 6.46 -1.90 -7.42
C LEU A 106 6.61 -1.81 -5.89
N ASP A 107 5.53 -1.48 -5.19
CA ASP A 107 5.52 -1.46 -3.72
C ASP A 107 5.64 -2.87 -3.15
N PHE A 108 4.98 -3.86 -3.75
CA PHE A 108 5.12 -5.26 -3.35
C PHE A 108 6.53 -5.79 -3.62
N GLN A 109 7.17 -5.48 -4.76
CA GLN A 109 8.57 -5.86 -4.99
C GLN A 109 9.50 -5.34 -3.89
N LEU A 110 9.25 -4.13 -3.39
CA LEU A 110 10.04 -3.53 -2.32
C LEU A 110 9.71 -4.12 -0.93
N ASN A 111 8.43 -4.37 -0.67
CA ASN A 111 7.87 -4.65 0.64
C ASN A 111 7.08 -5.96 0.67
N HIS A 112 7.70 -7.08 0.28
CA HIS A 112 7.11 -8.41 0.43
C HIS A 112 8.07 -9.41 1.06
N LEU A 113 7.48 -10.49 1.58
CA LEU A 113 8.18 -11.68 2.05
C LEU A 113 7.38 -12.93 1.66
N VAL A 114 7.94 -13.78 0.83
CA VAL A 114 7.33 -15.05 0.43
C VAL A 114 7.43 -16.05 1.57
N VAL A 115 6.28 -16.48 2.10
CA VAL A 115 6.21 -17.47 3.18
C VAL A 115 5.84 -18.86 2.67
N HIS A 116 5.35 -18.96 1.43
CA HIS A 116 5.06 -20.22 0.75
C HIS A 116 5.04 -20.03 -0.77
N GLY A 117 5.47 -21.04 -1.52
CA GLY A 117 5.44 -21.07 -2.98
C GLY A 117 6.57 -20.26 -3.65
N SER A 118 6.52 -19.96 -4.92
CA SER A 118 7.48 -19.11 -5.65
C SER A 118 7.22 -17.63 -5.38
N ASP A 119 8.20 -16.79 -5.64
CA ASP A 119 8.04 -15.34 -5.60
C ASP A 119 7.25 -14.88 -6.83
N PRO A 120 6.06 -14.30 -6.64
CA PRO A 120 5.24 -13.88 -7.77
C PRO A 120 5.64 -12.51 -8.34
N PHE A 121 6.56 -11.78 -7.70
CA PHE A 121 6.92 -10.42 -8.05
C PHE A 121 8.35 -10.29 -8.58
N ALA A 122 9.20 -11.32 -8.43
CA ALA A 122 10.64 -11.23 -8.72
C ALA A 122 10.95 -10.82 -10.17
N ASP A 123 10.20 -11.36 -11.13
CA ASP A 123 10.47 -11.19 -12.55
C ASP A 123 9.62 -10.10 -13.21
N LEU A 124 8.76 -9.40 -12.44
CA LEU A 124 7.94 -8.33 -13.00
C LEU A 124 8.82 -7.16 -13.50
N ARG A 125 8.45 -6.65 -14.65
CA ARG A 125 9.04 -5.45 -15.25
C ARG A 125 7.93 -4.43 -15.47
N PHE A 126 8.30 -3.16 -15.37
CA PHE A 126 7.35 -2.06 -15.49
C PHE A 126 7.86 -1.05 -16.49
N GLU A 127 6.99 -0.58 -17.35
CA GLU A 127 7.28 0.55 -18.22
C GLU A 127 7.06 1.85 -17.44
N LYS A 128 8.01 2.79 -17.57
CA LYS A 128 7.92 4.07 -16.84
C LYS A 128 6.65 4.85 -17.19
N GLU A 129 6.21 4.77 -18.44
CA GLU A 129 5.00 5.47 -18.89
C GLU A 129 3.74 4.93 -18.23
N ASP A 130 3.59 3.61 -18.08
CA ASP A 130 2.43 3.01 -17.42
C ASP A 130 2.35 3.42 -15.94
N VAL A 131 3.48 3.37 -15.23
CA VAL A 131 3.58 3.80 -13.84
C VAL A 131 3.30 5.30 -13.71
N ARG A 132 3.81 6.12 -14.64
CA ARG A 132 3.54 7.56 -14.69
C ARG A 132 2.04 7.86 -14.83
N LEU A 133 1.39 7.21 -15.81
CA LEU A 133 -0.05 7.37 -16.06
C LEU A 133 -0.88 6.93 -14.86
N GLN A 134 -0.49 5.83 -14.21
CA GLN A 134 -1.17 5.40 -13.00
C GLN A 134 -0.99 6.42 -11.86
N CYS A 135 0.23 6.91 -11.60
CA CYS A 135 0.46 7.96 -10.60
C CYS A 135 -0.38 9.21 -10.87
N GLU A 136 -0.42 9.65 -12.13
CA GLU A 136 -1.23 10.82 -12.55
C GLU A 136 -2.72 10.61 -12.25
N ARG A 137 -3.26 9.45 -12.63
CA ARG A 137 -4.66 9.09 -12.40
C ARG A 137 -4.99 9.05 -10.90
N GLU A 138 -4.17 8.39 -10.10
CA GLU A 138 -4.41 8.25 -8.66
C GLU A 138 -4.31 9.61 -7.94
N LEU A 139 -3.35 10.46 -8.29
CA LEU A 139 -3.24 11.81 -7.71
C LEU A 139 -4.43 12.70 -8.09
N LYS A 140 -4.89 12.65 -9.35
CA LYS A 140 -6.10 13.38 -9.77
C LYS A 140 -7.36 12.84 -9.08
N ALA A 141 -7.46 11.53 -8.87
CA ALA A 141 -8.55 10.91 -8.11
C ALA A 141 -8.51 11.32 -6.63
N ALA A 142 -7.31 11.39 -6.01
CA ALA A 142 -7.13 11.87 -4.66
C ALA A 142 -7.62 13.32 -4.48
N LEU A 143 -7.32 14.23 -5.43
CA LEU A 143 -7.83 15.61 -5.42
C LEU A 143 -9.36 15.65 -5.44
N ILE A 144 -10.00 14.82 -6.25
CA ILE A 144 -11.48 14.72 -6.30
C ILE A 144 -12.01 14.21 -4.96
N THR A 145 -11.37 13.16 -4.42
CA THR A 145 -11.75 12.56 -3.14
C THR A 145 -11.62 13.54 -1.98
N LEU A 146 -10.54 14.32 -1.94
CA LEU A 146 -10.33 15.36 -0.93
C LEU A 146 -11.44 16.43 -1.00
N ARG A 147 -11.75 16.97 -2.19
CA ARG A 147 -12.81 17.98 -2.38
C ARG A 147 -14.18 17.44 -1.95
N GLN A 148 -14.57 16.28 -2.45
CA GLN A 148 -15.87 15.68 -2.14
C GLN A 148 -15.96 15.26 -0.67
N GLY A 149 -14.87 14.71 -0.13
CA GLY A 149 -14.80 14.29 1.27
C GLY A 149 -14.94 15.48 2.22
N TYR A 150 -14.25 16.59 1.94
CA TYR A 150 -14.37 17.83 2.72
C TYR A 150 -15.80 18.38 2.72
N ILE A 151 -16.42 18.49 1.52
CA ILE A 151 -17.82 18.94 1.40
C ILE A 151 -18.78 18.04 2.19
N ARG A 152 -18.62 16.70 2.08
CA ARG A 152 -19.46 15.72 2.79
C ARG A 152 -19.24 15.74 4.31
N ALA A 153 -18.05 16.13 4.75
CA ALA A 153 -17.72 16.23 6.17
C ALA A 153 -18.52 17.32 6.90
N LEU A 154 -19.12 18.29 6.16
CA LEU A 154 -19.91 19.39 6.72
C LEU A 154 -19.17 20.13 7.85
N GLY A 155 -17.85 20.33 7.71
CA GLY A 155 -17.01 20.98 8.71
C GLY A 155 -16.76 20.16 9.98
N LYS A 156 -17.06 18.85 10.00
CA LYS A 156 -16.80 17.98 11.17
C LYS A 156 -15.34 17.55 11.21
N PRO A 157 -14.51 18.07 12.15
CA PRO A 157 -13.06 17.86 12.16
C PRO A 157 -12.64 16.38 12.15
N ARG A 158 -13.35 15.54 12.91
CA ARG A 158 -13.05 14.10 13.00
C ARG A 158 -13.21 13.36 11.66
N ILE A 159 -14.18 13.78 10.83
CA ILE A 159 -14.40 13.17 9.51
C ILE A 159 -13.30 13.61 8.55
N VAL A 160 -12.95 14.90 8.57
CA VAL A 160 -11.85 15.45 7.76
C VAL A 160 -10.52 14.80 8.17
N ALA A 161 -10.24 14.65 9.47
CA ALA A 161 -9.04 13.96 9.95
C ALA A 161 -8.92 12.53 9.40
N GLY A 162 -10.02 11.77 9.36
CA GLY A 162 -10.02 10.44 8.76
C GLY A 162 -9.70 10.45 7.27
N LEU A 163 -10.24 11.43 6.52
CA LEU A 163 -9.95 11.64 5.10
C LEU A 163 -8.46 11.95 4.88
N LEU A 164 -7.89 12.87 5.67
CA LEU A 164 -6.48 13.26 5.56
C LEU A 164 -5.54 12.09 5.91
N THR A 165 -5.90 11.31 6.95
CA THR A 165 -5.14 10.10 7.31
C THR A 165 -5.11 9.10 6.17
N ALA A 166 -6.24 8.83 5.53
CA ALA A 166 -6.31 7.91 4.40
C ALA A 166 -5.45 8.41 3.23
N CYS A 167 -5.58 9.69 2.87
CA CYS A 167 -4.78 10.31 1.81
C CYS A 167 -3.27 10.21 2.10
N ALA A 168 -2.82 10.55 3.31
CA ALA A 168 -1.40 10.50 3.67
C ALA A 168 -0.81 9.07 3.58
N VAL A 169 -1.62 8.04 3.85
CA VAL A 169 -1.21 6.63 3.71
C VAL A 169 -1.04 6.24 2.25
N GLU A 170 -2.01 6.59 1.40
CA GLU A 170 -1.97 6.30 -0.02
C GLU A 170 -0.82 7.03 -0.70
N LEU A 171 -0.53 8.27 -0.28
CA LEU A 171 0.61 9.04 -0.78
C LEU A 171 1.94 8.31 -0.59
N ALA A 172 2.17 7.57 0.49
CA ALA A 172 3.45 6.86 0.70
C ALA A 172 3.76 5.87 -0.43
N VAL A 173 2.76 5.17 -0.96
CA VAL A 173 2.90 4.23 -2.08
C VAL A 173 3.18 4.99 -3.38
N LEU A 174 2.41 6.05 -3.64
CA LEU A 174 2.59 6.91 -4.82
C LEU A 174 3.95 7.60 -4.83
N LEU A 175 4.42 8.09 -3.68
CA LEU A 175 5.74 8.73 -3.55
C LEU A 175 6.87 7.73 -3.85
N ARG A 176 6.77 6.46 -3.43
CA ARG A 176 7.75 5.42 -3.81
C ARG A 176 7.76 5.16 -5.31
N ALA A 177 6.59 5.14 -5.95
CA ALA A 177 6.51 5.02 -7.41
C ALA A 177 7.10 6.24 -8.12
N MET A 178 6.86 7.46 -7.63
CA MET A 178 7.44 8.68 -8.19
C MET A 178 8.96 8.77 -7.98
N LEU A 179 9.50 8.27 -6.86
CA LEU A 179 10.94 8.12 -6.67
C LEU A 179 11.52 7.14 -7.69
N TRP A 180 10.86 6.00 -7.92
CA TRP A 180 11.27 5.03 -8.94
C TRP A 180 11.27 5.62 -10.36
N LEU A 181 10.26 6.42 -10.72
CA LEU A 181 10.23 7.13 -12.00
C LEU A 181 11.42 8.05 -12.20
N ASN A 182 11.98 8.58 -11.12
CA ASN A 182 13.13 9.46 -11.10
C ASN A 182 14.48 8.74 -10.85
N ASP A 183 14.51 7.41 -10.87
CA ASP A 183 15.69 6.58 -10.61
C ASP A 183 16.35 6.88 -9.24
N VAL A 184 15.52 7.19 -8.24
CA VAL A 184 15.92 7.46 -6.85
C VAL A 184 15.58 6.25 -5.97
N ASP A 185 16.45 5.96 -5.01
CA ASP A 185 16.23 4.90 -4.02
C ASP A 185 14.91 5.11 -3.28
N ARG A 186 14.21 4.01 -3.06
CA ARG A 186 12.89 4.01 -2.41
C ARG A 186 13.00 3.50 -0.98
N PRO A 187 12.90 4.37 0.03
CA PRO A 187 12.80 3.91 1.41
C PRO A 187 11.56 3.03 1.62
N ARG A 188 11.66 2.07 2.56
CA ARG A 188 10.55 1.16 2.88
C ARG A 188 9.53 1.77 3.82
N GLU A 189 9.97 2.62 4.73
CA GLU A 189 9.15 3.30 5.73
C GLU A 189 8.53 4.59 5.14
N ALA A 190 7.35 4.96 5.65
CA ALA A 190 6.56 6.07 5.11
C ALA A 190 7.24 7.44 5.29
N LEU A 191 7.76 7.75 6.49
CA LEU A 191 8.40 9.05 6.75
C LEU A 191 9.71 9.23 5.95
N PRO A 192 10.66 8.28 5.92
CA PRO A 192 11.82 8.38 5.04
C PRO A 192 11.46 8.51 3.55
N THR A 193 10.39 7.83 3.10
CA THR A 193 9.88 7.98 1.73
C THR A 193 9.42 9.42 1.46
N LEU A 194 8.67 10.00 2.39
CA LEU A 194 8.18 11.38 2.29
C LEU A 194 9.34 12.37 2.20
N GLU A 195 10.37 12.22 3.05
CA GLU A 195 11.54 13.12 3.06
C GLU A 195 12.34 13.02 1.74
N ALA A 196 12.59 11.81 1.27
CA ALA A 196 13.29 11.59 0.00
C ALA A 196 12.51 12.21 -1.17
N ALA A 197 11.18 12.01 -1.19
CA ALA A 197 10.31 12.54 -2.23
C ALA A 197 10.21 14.07 -2.17
N ALA A 198 10.08 14.67 -0.98
CA ALA A 198 10.02 16.11 -0.82
C ALA A 198 11.31 16.78 -1.32
N GLY A 199 12.48 16.21 -0.98
CA GLY A 199 13.77 16.70 -1.47
C GLY A 199 13.94 16.57 -2.98
N LYS A 200 13.44 15.48 -3.59
CA LYS A 200 13.56 15.24 -5.04
C LYS A 200 12.53 16.03 -5.86
N LEU A 201 11.29 16.13 -5.39
CA LEU A 201 10.16 16.67 -6.14
C LEU A 201 9.81 18.12 -5.76
N GLY A 202 10.46 18.69 -4.73
CA GLY A 202 10.39 20.11 -4.39
C GLY A 202 9.05 20.57 -3.81
N PHE A 203 8.48 19.84 -2.84
CA PHE A 203 7.25 20.24 -2.15
C PHE A 203 7.44 20.35 -0.63
N ASP A 204 6.56 21.13 0.02
CA ASP A 204 6.52 21.20 1.49
C ASP A 204 5.84 19.95 2.07
N ALA A 205 6.60 19.17 2.84
CA ALA A 205 6.14 17.91 3.40
C ALA A 205 5.42 18.03 4.76
N GLU A 206 5.38 19.22 5.37
CA GLU A 206 5.01 19.37 6.79
C GLU A 206 3.63 18.82 7.13
N ALA A 207 2.60 19.15 6.36
CA ALA A 207 1.24 18.68 6.60
C ALA A 207 1.11 17.15 6.45
N VAL A 208 1.77 16.57 5.42
CA VAL A 208 1.79 15.11 5.19
C VAL A 208 2.57 14.42 6.31
N ARG A 209 3.72 14.95 6.70
CA ARG A 209 4.54 14.45 7.82
C ARG A 209 3.73 14.44 9.11
N ARG A 210 3.04 15.52 9.42
CA ARG A 210 2.19 15.61 10.62
C ARG A 210 1.13 14.52 10.63
N MET A 211 0.42 14.29 9.52
CA MET A 211 -0.60 13.26 9.43
C MET A 211 -0.03 11.83 9.50
N MET A 212 1.12 11.57 8.86
CA MET A 212 1.80 10.27 8.97
C MET A 212 2.26 10.01 10.41
N THR A 213 2.81 11.01 11.08
CA THR A 213 3.25 10.91 12.49
C THR A 213 2.06 10.63 13.40
N LEU A 214 0.97 11.40 13.28
CA LEU A 214 -0.26 11.17 14.05
C LEU A 214 -0.81 9.76 13.85
N LYS A 215 -0.77 9.26 12.61
CA LYS A 215 -1.16 7.88 12.33
C LYS A 215 -0.26 6.87 13.04
N LEU A 216 1.05 7.03 12.99
CA LEU A 216 2.00 6.13 13.66
C LEU A 216 1.84 6.17 15.20
N GLU A 217 1.54 7.32 15.76
CA GLU A 217 1.27 7.53 17.19
C GLU A 217 -0.16 7.15 17.60
N HIS A 218 -1.03 6.80 16.63
CA HIS A 218 -2.47 6.58 16.84
C HIS A 218 -3.18 7.76 17.49
N ALA A 219 -2.69 8.96 17.22
CA ALA A 219 -3.24 10.23 17.66
C ALA A 219 -4.17 10.82 16.60
N GLN A 220 -4.99 11.77 17.02
CA GLN A 220 -5.84 12.57 16.14
C GLN A 220 -5.31 14.01 16.12
N PRO A 221 -5.41 14.72 14.99
CA PRO A 221 -5.10 16.13 14.95
C PRO A 221 -6.07 16.93 15.83
N GLN A 222 -5.60 18.05 16.36
CA GLN A 222 -6.48 18.98 17.06
C GLN A 222 -7.45 19.63 16.06
N ALA A 223 -8.62 20.05 16.56
CA ALA A 223 -9.68 20.60 15.68
C ALA A 223 -9.26 21.88 14.96
N ASP A 224 -8.39 22.68 15.57
CA ASP A 224 -7.84 23.93 15.03
C ASP A 224 -6.71 23.68 14.01
N GLU A 225 -6.08 22.49 13.99
CA GLU A 225 -5.07 22.11 12.98
C GLU A 225 -5.70 21.67 11.65
N ILE A 226 -6.96 21.24 11.64
CA ILE A 226 -7.59 20.50 10.52
C ILE A 226 -7.57 21.29 9.21
N GLU A 227 -7.91 22.59 9.26
CA GLU A 227 -7.96 23.42 8.06
C GLU A 227 -6.56 23.60 7.46
N THR A 228 -5.56 23.86 8.30
CA THR A 228 -4.15 23.99 7.86
C THR A 228 -3.62 22.69 7.28
N LEU A 229 -3.93 21.55 7.92
CA LEU A 229 -3.53 20.24 7.43
C LEU A 229 -4.22 19.88 6.11
N PHE A 230 -5.51 20.21 5.98
CA PHE A 230 -6.24 19.99 4.73
C PHE A 230 -5.63 20.79 3.59
N GLU A 231 -5.42 22.09 3.79
CA GLU A 231 -4.81 22.98 2.78
C GLU A 231 -3.42 22.47 2.38
N GLY A 232 -2.55 22.16 3.36
CA GLY A 232 -1.21 21.68 3.08
C GLY A 232 -1.18 20.36 2.32
N ILE A 233 -2.00 19.38 2.71
CA ILE A 233 -2.10 18.08 1.98
C ILE A 233 -2.66 18.29 0.58
N TYR A 234 -3.68 19.13 0.44
CA TYR A 234 -4.26 19.44 -0.85
C TYR A 234 -3.22 20.04 -1.80
N GLN A 235 -2.42 21.00 -1.32
CA GLN A 235 -1.34 21.64 -2.10
C GLN A 235 -0.28 20.62 -2.51
N VAL A 236 0.11 19.71 -1.62
CA VAL A 236 1.06 18.63 -1.94
C VAL A 236 0.52 17.72 -3.05
N VAL A 237 -0.72 17.27 -2.94
CA VAL A 237 -1.33 16.38 -3.96
C VAL A 237 -1.47 17.09 -5.30
N ASP A 238 -1.85 18.38 -5.31
CA ASP A 238 -1.95 19.19 -6.52
C ASP A 238 -0.57 19.41 -7.17
N HIS A 239 0.45 19.71 -6.37
CA HIS A 239 1.83 19.83 -6.84
C HIS A 239 2.34 18.53 -7.48
N LEU A 240 2.17 17.40 -6.79
CA LEU A 240 2.59 16.10 -7.29
C LEU A 240 1.85 15.70 -8.57
N SER A 241 0.55 16.02 -8.66
CA SER A 241 -0.26 15.78 -9.86
C SER A 241 0.27 16.54 -11.08
N ARG A 242 0.69 17.80 -10.90
CA ARG A 242 1.30 18.60 -11.98
C ARG A 242 2.71 18.10 -12.32
N THR A 243 3.47 17.70 -11.32
CA THR A 243 4.83 17.20 -11.49
C THR A 243 4.85 15.91 -12.32
N VAL A 244 3.97 14.95 -12.02
CA VAL A 244 3.90 13.68 -12.76
C VAL A 244 3.37 13.87 -14.20
N ASP A 245 2.45 14.81 -14.42
CA ASP A 245 1.97 15.20 -15.75
C ASP A 245 3.10 15.77 -16.62
N ALA A 246 4.05 16.50 -16.00
CA ALA A 246 5.20 17.05 -16.71
C ALA A 246 6.26 16.00 -17.09
N PHE A 247 6.35 14.86 -16.39
CA PHE A 247 7.32 13.82 -16.74
C PHE A 247 7.10 13.23 -18.14
N GLY A 248 5.85 13.16 -18.63
CA GLY A 248 5.53 12.64 -19.96
C GLY A 248 5.83 13.61 -21.13
N LYS A 249 6.09 14.88 -20.84
CA LYS A 249 6.25 15.94 -21.87
C LYS A 249 7.72 16.23 -22.23
N VAL A 250 8.67 15.63 -21.51
CA VAL A 250 10.12 15.88 -21.73
C VAL A 250 10.72 14.97 -22.81
N GLY A 251 9.97 13.97 -23.31
CA GLY A 251 10.43 13.01 -24.32
C GLY A 251 10.12 13.37 -25.78
N ASP A 252 9.33 14.42 -26.05
CA ASP A 252 8.89 14.82 -27.41
C ASP A 252 9.55 16.11 -27.92
N ALA A 253 10.74 16.45 -27.45
CA ALA A 253 11.48 17.64 -27.91
C ALA A 253 12.82 17.26 -28.56
#